data_ef9cea15cf1ad425a91603a7b43dc99c
#
_entry.id   ef9cea15cf1ad425a91603a7b43dc99c
#
_cell.length_a   1.000
_cell.length_b   1.000
_cell.length_c   1.000
_cell.angle_alpha   90.00
_cell.angle_beta   90.00
_cell.angle_gamma   90.00
#
_symmetry.space_group_name_H-M   'P 1'
#
loop_
_entity.id
_entity.type
_entity.pdbx_description
1 polymer ?
#
loop_
_entity_poly.entity_id
_entity_poly.type
_entity_poly.pdbx_seq_one_letter_code
_entity_poly.pdbx_strand_id
1 'polypeptide(L)'
;MIIIIIEPRNRHRQFKIEVSESTSIRELKRMVIQRRKGYSHDYDFQLKFDGRLLRDNDLLCNYEIEDGDAITVNKEILLGGGPPIVNQTYSPNINCMDKRGKIGESYCYRIKGSNEGTVWGDGIYSDDSNIAKAAVLEGKCNLGEEELVVIKIIEGKSSYGSCTKNGISTSHGCRNKNFK
;
A
#
# COMPACT_ATOMS: atom_id res chain seq x y z
N MET A 1 -8.27 -26.54 12.90
CA MET A 1 -6.96 -26.14 12.35
C MET A 1 -6.77 -26.92 11.07
N ILE A 2 -6.44 -26.27 9.99
CA ILE A 2 -6.27 -26.87 8.66
C ILE A 2 -4.85 -26.64 8.16
N ILE A 3 -4.34 -27.55 7.34
CA ILE A 3 -3.04 -27.44 6.69
C ILE A 3 -3.26 -27.03 5.25
N ILE A 4 -2.76 -25.88 4.87
CA ILE A 4 -2.87 -25.35 3.52
C ILE A 4 -1.55 -25.53 2.79
N ILE A 5 -1.61 -25.99 1.53
CA ILE A 5 -0.45 -26.10 0.66
C ILE A 5 -0.30 -24.81 -0.13
N ILE A 6 0.80 -24.11 0.03
CA ILE A 6 1.09 -22.90 -0.74
C ILE A 6 1.87 -23.25 -2.00
N GLU A 7 1.27 -23.00 -3.15
CA GLU A 7 1.83 -23.27 -4.47
C GLU A 7 2.24 -21.98 -5.19
N PRO A 8 3.53 -21.74 -5.37
CA PRO A 8 3.99 -20.63 -6.18
C PRO A 8 3.93 -20.95 -7.67
N ARG A 9 3.39 -20.07 -8.48
CA ARG A 9 3.22 -20.23 -9.93
C ARG A 9 4.49 -20.54 -10.72
N ASN A 10 5.68 -20.19 -10.20
CA ASN A 10 6.97 -20.39 -10.87
C ASN A 10 7.78 -21.53 -10.27
N ARG A 11 7.26 -22.77 -10.28
CA ARG A 11 8.00 -24.03 -9.96
C ARG A 11 8.90 -24.00 -8.71
N HIS A 12 8.68 -23.11 -7.77
CA HIS A 12 9.37 -23.14 -6.49
C HIS A 12 8.68 -24.14 -5.56
N ARG A 13 9.42 -24.69 -4.62
CA ARG A 13 8.93 -25.72 -3.70
C ARG A 13 7.66 -25.27 -2.99
N GLN A 14 6.62 -26.08 -3.12
CA GLN A 14 5.42 -26.01 -2.29
C GLN A 14 5.83 -26.07 -0.81
N PHE A 15 5.07 -25.40 0.03
CA PHE A 15 5.26 -25.52 1.48
C PHE A 15 3.89 -25.47 2.17
N LYS A 16 3.85 -26.09 3.36
CA LYS A 16 2.63 -26.20 4.15
C LYS A 16 2.58 -25.11 5.21
N ILE A 17 1.41 -24.55 5.42
CA ILE A 17 1.11 -23.62 6.52
C ILE A 17 -0.08 -24.19 7.29
N GLU A 18 0.07 -24.25 8.60
CA GLU A 18 -1.00 -24.61 9.53
C GLU A 18 -1.71 -23.32 9.97
N VAL A 19 -3.02 -23.28 9.78
CA VAL A 19 -3.85 -22.09 10.04
C VAL A 19 -5.19 -22.48 10.66
N SER A 20 -5.85 -21.50 11.26
CA SER A 20 -7.26 -21.59 11.65
C SER A 20 -8.16 -21.20 10.48
N GLU A 21 -9.34 -21.79 10.39
CA GLU A 21 -10.37 -21.36 9.43
C GLU A 21 -10.80 -19.89 9.65
N SER A 22 -10.61 -19.37 10.86
CA SER A 22 -10.83 -17.96 11.20
C SER A 22 -9.66 -17.04 10.87
N THR A 23 -8.57 -17.56 10.27
CA THR A 23 -7.44 -16.74 9.84
C THR A 23 -7.86 -15.85 8.67
N SER A 24 -7.54 -14.56 8.73
CA SER A 24 -7.76 -13.65 7.61
C SER A 24 -6.77 -13.91 6.47
N ILE A 25 -7.18 -13.61 5.25
CA ILE A 25 -6.31 -13.75 4.07
C ILE A 25 -5.06 -12.86 4.21
N ARG A 26 -5.19 -11.67 4.79
CA ARG A 26 -4.06 -10.79 5.10
C ARG A 26 -3.06 -11.44 6.05
N GLU A 27 -3.55 -12.09 7.09
CA GLU A 27 -2.68 -12.81 8.04
C GLU A 27 -2.00 -14.00 7.38
N LEU A 28 -2.72 -14.78 6.56
CA LEU A 28 -2.15 -15.85 5.75
C LEU A 28 -1.02 -15.32 4.84
N LYS A 29 -1.20 -14.18 4.18
CA LYS A 29 -0.15 -13.55 3.38
C LYS A 29 1.10 -13.24 4.21
N ARG A 30 0.94 -12.71 5.43
CA ARG A 30 2.06 -12.47 6.36
C ARG A 30 2.81 -13.76 6.72
N MET A 31 2.08 -14.84 6.97
CA MET A 31 2.70 -16.16 7.24
C MET A 31 3.47 -16.69 6.02
N VAL A 32 2.96 -16.47 4.81
CA VAL A 32 3.66 -16.79 3.55
C VAL A 32 4.97 -16.00 3.43
N ILE A 33 4.94 -14.70 3.74
CA ILE A 33 6.12 -13.83 3.73
C ILE A 33 7.19 -14.33 4.70
N GLN A 34 6.79 -14.65 5.94
CA GLN A 34 7.72 -15.13 6.97
C GLN A 34 8.45 -16.43 6.57
N ARG A 35 7.76 -17.31 5.85
CA ARG A 35 8.32 -18.60 5.42
C ARG A 35 9.14 -18.53 4.15
N ARG A 36 9.03 -17.43 3.38
CA ARG A 36 9.62 -17.38 2.05
C ARG A 36 10.44 -16.12 1.81
N LYS A 37 11.74 -16.34 1.56
CA LYS A 37 12.62 -15.27 1.06
C LYS A 37 12.16 -14.82 -0.33
N GLY A 38 11.91 -13.53 -0.53
CA GLY A 38 11.56 -12.96 -1.83
C GLY A 38 10.16 -12.33 -1.93
N TYR A 39 9.38 -12.38 -0.86
CA TYR A 39 8.22 -11.52 -0.64
C TYR A 39 8.55 -10.61 0.54
N SER A 40 8.44 -9.32 0.36
CA SER A 40 8.73 -8.36 1.43
C SER A 40 7.46 -7.84 2.07
N HIS A 41 6.33 -7.85 1.32
CA HIS A 41 5.08 -7.26 1.77
C HIS A 41 3.87 -8.09 1.29
N ASP A 42 2.75 -7.99 2.00
CA ASP A 42 1.51 -8.72 1.72
C ASP A 42 0.82 -8.31 0.41
N TYR A 43 1.17 -7.17 -0.15
CA TYR A 43 0.68 -6.70 -1.46
C TYR A 43 1.60 -7.07 -2.63
N ASP A 44 2.78 -7.67 -2.39
CA ASP A 44 3.68 -8.12 -3.47
C ASP A 44 3.11 -9.30 -4.28
N PHE A 45 2.04 -9.90 -3.78
CA PHE A 45 1.39 -11.05 -4.41
C PHE A 45 -0.07 -11.16 -4.01
N GLN A 46 -0.78 -11.99 -4.74
CA GLN A 46 -2.15 -12.36 -4.45
C GLN A 46 -2.26 -13.85 -4.22
N LEU A 47 -3.25 -14.22 -3.43
CA LEU A 47 -3.62 -15.61 -3.19
C LEU A 47 -4.86 -15.95 -4.01
N LYS A 48 -4.86 -17.12 -4.64
CA LYS A 48 -6.00 -17.67 -5.37
C LYS A 48 -6.27 -19.09 -4.88
N PHE A 49 -7.55 -19.39 -4.71
CA PHE A 49 -8.04 -20.73 -4.46
C PHE A 49 -9.06 -21.10 -5.52
N ASP A 50 -8.88 -22.23 -6.16
CA ASP A 50 -9.71 -22.69 -7.29
C ASP A 50 -9.96 -21.59 -8.36
N GLY A 51 -8.89 -20.88 -8.72
CA GLY A 51 -8.94 -19.77 -9.68
C GLY A 51 -9.57 -18.48 -9.16
N ARG A 52 -10.21 -18.48 -7.98
CA ARG A 52 -10.84 -17.31 -7.36
C ARG A 52 -9.81 -16.50 -6.56
N LEU A 53 -9.87 -15.20 -6.67
CA LEU A 53 -9.02 -14.31 -5.88
C LEU A 53 -9.50 -14.27 -4.43
N LEU A 54 -8.58 -14.46 -3.48
CA LEU A 54 -8.84 -14.31 -2.07
C LEU A 54 -8.66 -12.84 -1.66
N ARG A 55 -9.67 -12.27 -1.00
CA ARG A 55 -9.68 -10.85 -0.58
C ARG A 55 -9.07 -10.72 0.81
N ASP A 56 -8.20 -9.74 1.00
CA ASP A 56 -7.40 -9.56 2.22
C ASP A 56 -8.20 -9.49 3.53
N ASN A 57 -9.39 -8.91 3.48
CA ASN A 57 -10.24 -8.74 4.67
C ASN A 57 -11.17 -9.92 4.93
N ASP A 58 -11.22 -10.91 4.04
CA ASP A 58 -12.04 -12.10 4.23
C ASP A 58 -11.30 -13.13 5.11
N LEU A 59 -12.08 -14.04 5.69
CA LEU A 59 -11.57 -15.19 6.44
C LEU A 59 -11.47 -16.41 5.53
N LEU A 60 -10.61 -17.37 5.88
CA LEU A 60 -10.46 -18.62 5.14
C LEU A 60 -11.78 -19.40 5.05
N CYS A 61 -12.58 -19.43 6.10
CA CYS A 61 -13.89 -20.09 6.12
C CYS A 61 -14.88 -19.54 5.07
N ASN A 62 -14.66 -18.33 4.55
CA ASN A 62 -15.52 -17.75 3.51
C ASN A 62 -15.31 -18.39 2.13
N TYR A 63 -14.30 -19.27 1.99
CA TYR A 63 -13.90 -19.85 0.70
C TYR A 63 -14.00 -21.37 0.66
N GLU A 64 -14.60 -21.99 1.69
CA GLU A 64 -14.76 -23.46 1.76
C GLU A 64 -13.44 -24.21 1.58
N ILE A 65 -12.34 -23.66 2.15
CA ILE A 65 -11.00 -24.23 2.07
C ILE A 65 -10.89 -25.33 3.12
N GLU A 66 -10.51 -26.55 2.69
CA GLU A 66 -10.37 -27.72 3.52
C GLU A 66 -8.90 -28.11 3.80
N ASP A 67 -8.69 -29.08 4.67
CA ASP A 67 -7.36 -29.59 5.00
C ASP A 67 -6.70 -30.24 3.79
N GLY A 68 -5.51 -29.78 3.47
CA GLY A 68 -4.73 -30.27 2.32
C GLY A 68 -4.96 -29.49 1.02
N ASP A 69 -5.87 -28.51 1.01
CA ASP A 69 -6.11 -27.71 -0.17
C ASP A 69 -4.91 -26.83 -0.55
N ALA A 70 -4.81 -26.55 -1.86
CA ALA A 70 -3.71 -25.80 -2.44
C ALA A 70 -4.14 -24.36 -2.77
N ILE A 71 -3.44 -23.40 -2.16
CA ILE A 71 -3.59 -21.98 -2.48
C ILE A 71 -2.43 -21.54 -3.37
N THR A 72 -2.76 -21.02 -4.55
CA THR A 72 -1.78 -20.53 -5.51
C THR A 72 -1.35 -19.10 -5.18
N VAL A 73 -0.03 -18.89 -5.14
CA VAL A 73 0.56 -17.55 -5.01
C VAL A 73 0.80 -16.96 -6.39
N ASN A 74 0.12 -15.88 -6.69
CA ASN A 74 0.26 -15.17 -7.95
C ASN A 74 0.99 -13.83 -7.75
N LYS A 75 2.16 -13.68 -8.38
CA LYS A 75 2.93 -12.42 -8.40
C LYS A 75 2.38 -11.39 -9.40
N GLU A 76 1.35 -11.75 -10.17
CA GLU A 76 0.76 -10.77 -11.07
C GLU A 76 0.16 -9.63 -10.27
N ILE A 77 0.83 -8.50 -10.31
CA ILE A 77 0.22 -7.22 -10.00
C ILE A 77 -1.04 -7.15 -10.86
N LEU A 78 -2.20 -7.09 -10.22
CA LEU A 78 -3.45 -6.90 -10.95
C LEU A 78 -3.37 -5.60 -11.73
N LEU A 79 -3.14 -5.72 -13.01
CA LEU A 79 -3.50 -4.69 -13.98
C LEU A 79 -5.03 -4.68 -14.14
N GLY A 80 -5.74 -4.49 -13.08
CA GLY A 80 -7.18 -4.33 -13.04
C GLY A 80 -7.50 -2.96 -12.51
N GLY A 81 -7.40 -1.90 -13.35
CA GLY A 81 -8.01 -0.59 -13.07
C GLY A 81 -7.51 0.18 -11.85
N GLY A 82 -6.51 -0.31 -11.11
CA GLY A 82 -5.86 0.42 -10.04
C GLY A 82 -4.83 1.42 -10.57
N PRO A 83 -4.49 2.47 -9.78
CA PRO A 83 -3.49 3.44 -10.19
C PRO A 83 -2.13 2.75 -10.39
N PRO A 84 -1.34 3.18 -11.39
CA PRO A 84 -0.02 2.62 -11.64
C PRO A 84 0.87 2.76 -10.40
N ILE A 85 1.55 1.68 -10.00
CA ILE A 85 2.53 1.74 -8.92
C ILE A 85 3.74 2.50 -9.45
N VAL A 86 3.99 3.65 -8.88
CA VAL A 86 5.22 4.39 -9.13
C VAL A 86 6.32 3.71 -8.31
N ASN A 87 7.10 2.84 -8.96
CA ASN A 87 8.29 2.23 -8.36
C ASN A 87 9.34 3.32 -8.12
N GLN A 88 9.22 4.02 -7.01
CA GLN A 88 10.29 4.87 -6.55
C GLN A 88 11.06 4.16 -5.45
N THR A 89 12.36 4.09 -5.62
CA THR A 89 13.30 3.79 -4.55
C THR A 89 13.00 4.74 -3.39
N TYR A 90 13.01 4.25 -2.15
CA TYR A 90 12.79 5.07 -0.96
C TYR A 90 13.59 6.36 -1.01
N SER A 91 12.93 7.43 -1.37
CA SER A 91 13.51 8.77 -1.27
C SER A 91 12.90 9.44 -0.05
N PRO A 92 13.71 9.99 0.86
CA PRO A 92 13.18 10.72 2.02
C PRO A 92 12.34 11.93 1.62
N ASN A 93 12.47 12.42 0.38
CA ASN A 93 11.76 13.57 -0.16
C ASN A 93 10.83 13.21 -1.32
N ILE A 94 10.09 12.11 -1.20
CA ILE A 94 9.12 11.70 -2.21
C ILE A 94 7.92 12.67 -2.24
N ASN A 95 7.63 13.22 -3.40
CA ASN A 95 6.50 14.14 -3.65
C ASN A 95 5.89 13.85 -5.03
N CYS A 96 4.91 14.64 -5.47
CA CYS A 96 4.23 14.46 -6.74
C CYS A 96 4.33 15.66 -7.69
N MET A 97 5.40 16.45 -7.58
CA MET A 97 5.61 17.61 -8.47
C MET A 97 5.68 17.23 -9.96
N ASP A 98 6.21 16.05 -10.26
CA ASP A 98 6.27 15.49 -11.62
C ASP A 98 4.89 15.06 -12.18
N LYS A 99 3.86 15.03 -11.31
CA LYS A 99 2.48 14.72 -11.67
C LYS A 99 1.60 15.98 -11.78
N ARG A 100 2.20 17.15 -11.68
CA ARG A 100 1.47 18.43 -11.81
C ARG A 100 0.70 18.50 -13.13
N GLY A 101 -0.58 18.92 -13.06
CA GLY A 101 -1.47 18.99 -14.21
C GLY A 101 -2.20 17.69 -14.57
N LYS A 102 -1.88 16.56 -13.94
CA LYS A 102 -2.54 15.26 -14.15
C LYS A 102 -3.81 15.10 -13.31
N ILE A 103 -4.69 16.10 -13.36
CA ILE A 103 -5.91 16.15 -12.56
C ILE A 103 -6.80 14.95 -12.85
N GLY A 104 -7.30 14.31 -11.80
CA GLY A 104 -8.15 13.11 -11.86
C GLY A 104 -7.37 11.79 -11.84
N GLU A 105 -6.09 11.79 -12.17
CA GLU A 105 -5.26 10.59 -12.13
C GLU A 105 -4.91 10.21 -10.68
N SER A 106 -4.75 8.91 -10.45
CA SER A 106 -4.32 8.36 -9.17
C SER A 106 -3.01 7.59 -9.35
N TYR A 107 -2.15 7.65 -8.34
CA TYR A 107 -0.86 6.99 -8.33
C TYR A 107 -0.65 6.25 -7.02
N CYS A 108 -0.03 5.08 -7.09
CA CYS A 108 0.32 4.28 -5.92
C CYS A 108 1.82 4.40 -5.65
N TYR A 109 2.17 4.84 -4.45
CA TYR A 109 3.56 4.98 -4.02
C TYR A 109 3.87 3.99 -2.92
N ARG A 110 5.01 3.29 -3.06
CA ARG A 110 5.60 2.54 -1.96
C ARG A 110 6.45 3.51 -1.14
N ILE A 111 6.09 3.69 0.11
CA ILE A 111 6.74 4.63 1.02
C ILE A 111 7.21 3.92 2.27
N LYS A 112 8.16 4.53 2.95
CA LYS A 112 8.49 4.24 4.35
C LYS A 112 8.07 5.44 5.19
N GLY A 113 7.16 5.26 6.13
CA GLY A 113 6.63 6.33 6.97
C GLY A 113 7.74 7.15 7.62
N SER A 114 7.70 8.46 7.44
CA SER A 114 8.74 9.39 7.88
C SER A 114 8.14 10.63 8.54
N ASN A 115 8.89 11.24 9.46
CA ASN A 115 8.60 12.58 9.98
C ASN A 115 9.50 13.66 9.33
N GLU A 116 10.29 13.27 8.34
CA GLU A 116 11.19 14.18 7.63
C GLU A 116 10.47 14.90 6.47
N GLY A 117 11.02 16.03 6.06
CA GLY A 117 10.49 16.85 4.98
C GLY A 117 9.33 17.75 5.40
N THR A 118 8.80 18.49 4.43
CA THR A 118 7.73 19.47 4.65
C THR A 118 6.42 18.98 4.07
N VAL A 119 5.31 19.28 4.76
CA VAL A 119 3.95 19.00 4.31
C VAL A 119 3.13 20.28 4.43
N TRP A 120 2.45 20.65 3.35
CA TRP A 120 1.61 21.83 3.27
C TRP A 120 0.17 21.42 3.06
N GLY A 121 -0.68 21.64 4.05
CA GLY A 121 -2.10 21.31 3.95
C GLY A 121 -2.66 20.45 5.07
N ASP A 122 -3.96 20.17 4.98
CA ASP A 122 -4.73 19.30 5.85
C ASP A 122 -5.74 18.51 4.99
N GLY A 123 -5.58 17.19 4.91
CA GLY A 123 -6.38 16.28 4.09
C GLY A 123 -6.20 16.47 2.57
N ILE A 124 -5.89 17.70 2.13
CA ILE A 124 -5.49 18.06 0.77
C ILE A 124 -4.17 18.79 0.86
N TYR A 125 -3.17 18.27 0.16
CA TYR A 125 -1.78 18.70 0.25
C TYR A 125 -1.29 19.30 -1.05
N SER A 126 -0.30 20.19 -0.97
CA SER A 126 0.37 20.69 -2.17
C SER A 126 1.22 19.57 -2.81
N ASP A 127 1.47 19.69 -4.10
CA ASP A 127 2.21 18.69 -4.89
C ASP A 127 3.70 18.55 -4.50
N ASP A 128 4.26 19.53 -3.81
CA ASP A 128 5.60 19.51 -3.24
C ASP A 128 5.66 18.95 -1.80
N SER A 129 4.52 18.59 -1.23
CA SER A 129 4.46 17.95 0.08
C SER A 129 5.09 16.56 0.07
N ASN A 130 5.79 16.23 1.17
CA ASN A 130 6.35 14.90 1.37
C ASN A 130 5.24 13.87 1.58
N ILE A 131 5.14 12.88 0.67
CA ILE A 131 4.07 11.87 0.67
C ILE A 131 4.20 10.95 1.90
N ALA A 132 5.41 10.55 2.28
CA ALA A 132 5.62 9.65 3.41
C ALA A 132 5.20 10.29 4.73
N LYS A 133 5.53 11.58 4.92
CA LYS A 133 5.10 12.34 6.10
C LYS A 133 3.60 12.60 6.12
N ALA A 134 3.02 12.94 4.98
CA ALA A 134 1.56 13.13 4.84
C ALA A 134 0.80 11.83 5.15
N ALA A 135 1.32 10.67 4.74
CA ALA A 135 0.73 9.38 5.03
C ALA A 135 0.73 9.05 6.53
N VAL A 136 1.80 9.35 7.24
CA VAL A 136 1.85 9.18 8.71
C VAL A 136 0.88 10.15 9.39
N LEU A 137 0.83 11.40 8.95
CA LEU A 137 -0.10 12.41 9.48
C LEU A 137 -1.56 11.97 9.33
N GLU A 138 -1.92 11.32 8.21
CA GLU A 138 -3.27 10.80 7.96
C GLU A 138 -3.50 9.39 8.54
N GLY A 139 -2.54 8.83 9.29
CA GLY A 139 -2.64 7.49 9.88
C GLY A 139 -2.71 6.36 8.85
N LYS A 140 -2.21 6.60 7.64
CA LYS A 140 -2.15 5.58 6.55
C LYS A 140 -0.88 4.75 6.60
N CYS A 141 0.11 5.18 7.35
CA CYS A 141 1.38 4.51 7.54
C CYS A 141 1.92 4.86 8.93
N ASN A 142 2.59 3.95 9.62
CA ASN A 142 3.30 4.26 10.85
C ASN A 142 4.74 4.72 10.56
N LEU A 143 5.34 5.45 11.51
CA LEU A 143 6.75 5.85 11.39
C LEU A 143 7.66 4.63 11.25
N GLY A 144 8.52 4.64 10.24
CA GLY A 144 9.49 3.59 9.98
C GLY A 144 8.93 2.34 9.30
N GLU A 145 7.63 2.21 9.15
CA GLU A 145 6.98 1.10 8.46
C GLU A 145 6.84 1.38 6.97
N GLU A 146 6.86 0.31 6.17
CA GLU A 146 6.65 0.38 4.73
C GLU A 146 5.18 0.16 4.41
N GLU A 147 4.64 1.00 3.54
CA GLU A 147 3.24 0.91 3.12
C GLU A 147 3.05 1.37 1.67
N LEU A 148 1.97 0.87 1.04
CA LEU A 148 1.48 1.39 -0.23
C LEU A 148 0.40 2.44 0.02
N VAL A 149 0.63 3.65 -0.46
CA VAL A 149 -0.34 4.72 -0.38
C VAL A 149 -0.79 5.15 -1.77
N VAL A 150 -2.10 5.33 -1.92
CA VAL A 150 -2.68 5.87 -3.15
C VAL A 150 -2.92 7.35 -2.95
N ILE A 151 -2.39 8.15 -3.86
CA ILE A 151 -2.68 9.57 -3.97
C ILE A 151 -3.50 9.84 -5.22
N LYS A 152 -4.41 10.81 -5.14
CA LYS A 152 -5.16 11.31 -6.28
C LYS A 152 -4.77 12.76 -6.55
N ILE A 153 -4.44 13.05 -7.80
CA ILE A 153 -4.16 14.42 -8.23
C ILE A 153 -5.48 15.15 -8.39
N ILE A 154 -5.62 16.26 -7.70
CA ILE A 154 -6.80 17.13 -7.76
C ILE A 154 -6.37 18.55 -8.13
N GLU A 155 -7.34 19.39 -8.42
CA GLU A 155 -7.07 20.80 -8.66
C GLU A 155 -6.45 21.46 -7.42
N GLY A 156 -5.39 22.23 -7.63
CA GLY A 156 -4.67 22.88 -6.55
C GLY A 156 -5.48 24.03 -5.92
N LYS A 157 -5.35 24.18 -4.62
CA LYS A 157 -5.95 25.28 -3.86
C LYS A 157 -5.10 26.54 -3.94
N SER A 158 -5.71 27.69 -3.70
CA SER A 158 -5.01 28.98 -3.55
C SER A 158 -4.24 29.08 -2.22
N SER A 159 -4.68 28.35 -1.20
CA SER A 159 -4.04 28.26 0.10
C SER A 159 -4.25 26.88 0.73
N TYR A 160 -3.31 26.47 1.55
CA TYR A 160 -3.29 25.21 2.29
C TYR A 160 -3.19 25.53 3.78
N GLY A 161 -4.14 25.04 4.57
CA GLY A 161 -4.15 25.20 6.02
C GLY A 161 -3.03 24.38 6.68
N SER A 162 -2.75 24.68 7.94
CA SER A 162 -1.88 23.85 8.77
C SER A 162 -2.69 23.03 9.76
N CYS A 163 -2.21 21.86 10.12
CA CYS A 163 -2.78 21.02 11.17
C CYS A 163 -1.72 20.26 11.92
N THR A 164 -2.11 19.66 13.06
CA THR A 164 -1.27 18.70 13.80
C THR A 164 -2.09 17.46 14.06
N LYS A 165 -1.62 16.32 13.57
CA LYS A 165 -2.24 15.00 13.74
C LYS A 165 -1.15 13.95 13.94
N ASN A 166 -1.41 12.95 14.77
CA ASN A 166 -0.48 11.83 15.02
C ASN A 166 0.95 12.29 15.39
N GLY A 167 1.07 13.38 16.13
CA GLY A 167 2.37 13.95 16.54
C GLY A 167 3.14 14.66 15.43
N ILE A 168 2.54 14.82 14.24
CA ILE A 168 3.14 15.49 13.08
C ILE A 168 2.39 16.79 12.80
N SER A 169 3.16 17.86 12.54
CA SER A 169 2.61 19.16 12.16
C SER A 169 2.87 19.45 10.68
N THR A 170 1.90 20.11 10.05
CA THR A 170 2.02 20.65 8.69
C THR A 170 2.25 22.14 8.74
N SER A 171 2.72 22.69 7.63
CA SER A 171 2.93 24.11 7.44
C SER A 171 1.76 24.73 6.67
N HIS A 172 1.51 26.02 6.92
CA HIS A 172 0.59 26.81 6.10
C HIS A 172 1.27 27.22 4.79
N GLY A 173 0.64 26.98 3.65
CA GLY A 173 1.14 27.34 2.34
C GLY A 173 0.15 28.23 1.58
N CYS A 174 0.66 29.30 0.95
CA CYS A 174 -0.09 30.10 -0.01
C CYS A 174 0.57 30.01 -1.36
N ARG A 175 -0.21 29.80 -2.43
CA ARG A 175 0.28 29.91 -3.79
C ARG A 175 0.53 31.38 -4.11
N ASN A 176 1.79 31.79 -4.21
CA ASN A 176 2.11 33.13 -4.72
C ASN A 176 1.60 33.25 -6.16
N LYS A 177 0.62 34.14 -6.38
CA LYS A 177 0.06 34.41 -7.71
C LYS A 177 1.02 35.15 -8.67
N ASN A 178 2.31 35.28 -8.31
CA ASN A 178 3.29 36.12 -8.99
C ASN A 178 4.28 35.36 -9.89
N PHE A 179 3.84 34.28 -10.55
CA PHE A 179 4.59 33.79 -11.71
C PHE A 179 3.65 33.77 -12.92
N LYS A 180 3.78 34.85 -13.72
CA LYS A 180 3.32 34.89 -15.11
C LYS A 180 4.25 34.05 -15.98
#